data_dbdd124a4383c016e2588e370c89c7fc
#
_entry.id   dbdd124a4383c016e2588e370c89c7fc
#
_cell.length_a   1.000
_cell.length_b   1.000
_cell.length_c   1.000
_cell.angle_alpha   90.00
_cell.angle_beta   90.00
_cell.angle_gamma   90.00
#
_symmetry.space_group_name_H-M   'P 1'
#
loop_
_entity.id
_entity.type
_entity.pdbx_description
1 polymer ?
#
loop_
_entity_poly.entity_id
_entity_poly.type
_entity_poly.pdbx_seq_one_letter_code
_entity_poly.pdbx_strand_id
1 'polypeptide(L)'
;MERLKRTEKNTLTERVLQFGEGNFLRGFVDWMIDKLNKENGGDYGVTIVQPLAGGLVDKLNAQDGRYSLYLRGLLKGEKVEETRIVDCVTRGINPYTNTDEFFDCAKNPDLRFIVSNTTEAGIEYKPNQNPDDFNGLTFPGRLTLFMKKRFDEGLGGFILLPCELIDKNGDNLKECILKYSEDWGYGGEFEKWIETENHFTNTLVDRIVTGYPRDNSKEMEQSYGYLDDMIDTAEIFHLWVIEGDKKFAEEIPFHKIGLNVLWTDDVTPYKKRKVRILNGAHTMTVLAAHLAGLETVKDAMDDELVFSFMKQGIFEEIIPTLDLPKNELEQFANDVIERFKNPFIKHYLLSIALNSVSKYKVRVLPSVLEYIKEKNCEPKRLVFSLAALIAFYRTDAANDDKTVMEFMKTASVEDILKKTEYWGEDLSFLLPTVQKHLDEIEKNGIRKAMEKVVD
;
A
#
# COMPACT_ATOMS: atom_id res chain seq x y z
N MET A 1 21.30 28.25 7.87
CA MET A 1 20.73 27.81 6.59
C MET A 1 19.34 28.40 6.48
N GLU A 2 18.98 28.84 5.29
CA GLU A 2 17.62 29.30 5.01
C GLU A 2 16.68 28.11 4.81
N ARG A 3 15.38 28.32 4.98
CA ARG A 3 14.37 27.30 4.71
C ARG A 3 14.19 27.14 3.20
N LEU A 4 13.97 25.90 2.75
CA LEU A 4 13.62 25.60 1.36
C LEU A 4 12.39 26.42 0.96
N LYS A 5 12.53 27.24 -0.07
CA LYS A 5 11.47 28.10 -0.62
C LYS A 5 11.58 28.21 -2.12
N ARG A 6 10.51 28.71 -2.76
CA ARG A 6 10.56 29.07 -4.17
C ARG A 6 11.29 30.39 -4.38
N THR A 7 12.02 30.48 -5.46
CA THR A 7 12.59 31.75 -5.94
C THR A 7 11.64 32.49 -6.87
N GLU A 8 10.71 31.74 -7.50
CA GLU A 8 9.71 32.27 -8.42
C GLU A 8 8.33 31.75 -8.03
N LYS A 9 7.27 32.49 -8.43
CA LYS A 9 5.89 32.05 -8.18
C LYS A 9 5.59 30.75 -8.93
N ASN A 10 4.90 29.83 -8.27
CA ASN A 10 4.36 28.63 -8.93
C ASN A 10 3.32 29.06 -9.98
N THR A 11 3.48 28.56 -11.20
CA THR A 11 2.60 28.85 -12.34
C THR A 11 1.85 27.62 -12.84
N LEU A 12 2.00 26.48 -12.17
CA LEU A 12 1.31 25.25 -12.55
C LEU A 12 -0.20 25.40 -12.39
N THR A 13 -0.93 24.88 -13.34
CA THR A 13 -2.39 24.83 -13.30
C THR A 13 -2.86 23.83 -12.25
N GLU A 14 -3.69 24.24 -11.31
CA GLU A 14 -4.25 23.36 -10.26
C GLU A 14 -5.24 22.36 -10.86
N ARG A 15 -4.73 21.19 -11.24
CA ARG A 15 -5.50 20.09 -11.84
C ARG A 15 -5.81 18.97 -10.88
N VAL A 16 -5.11 18.91 -9.75
CA VAL A 16 -5.22 17.84 -8.77
C VAL A 16 -5.57 18.39 -7.41
N LEU A 17 -6.66 17.92 -6.82
CA LEU A 17 -7.00 18.14 -5.42
C LEU A 17 -6.66 16.86 -4.64
N GLN A 18 -5.79 16.99 -3.65
CA GLN A 18 -5.29 15.85 -2.89
C GLN A 18 -5.73 15.92 -1.43
N PHE A 19 -6.47 14.92 -0.96
CA PHE A 19 -6.82 14.76 0.45
C PHE A 19 -5.77 13.92 1.17
N GLY A 20 -4.90 14.59 1.88
CA GLY A 20 -3.79 14.01 2.64
C GLY A 20 -2.45 14.66 2.31
N GLU A 21 -1.82 15.21 3.34
CA GLU A 21 -0.47 15.80 3.34
C GLU A 21 0.59 14.83 3.88
N GLY A 22 0.18 13.58 4.16
CA GLY A 22 1.02 12.57 4.76
C GLY A 22 2.17 12.11 3.87
N ASN A 23 3.11 11.40 4.47
CA ASN A 23 4.32 10.94 3.78
C ASN A 23 3.99 10.12 2.53
N PHE A 24 2.97 9.24 2.60
CA PHE A 24 2.69 8.33 1.48
C PHE A 24 2.37 9.09 0.18
N LEU A 25 1.41 10.01 0.18
CA LEU A 25 1.05 10.73 -1.05
C LEU A 25 2.19 11.63 -1.52
N ARG A 26 2.92 12.26 -0.61
CA ARG A 26 4.09 13.10 -0.95
C ARG A 26 5.22 12.29 -1.60
N GLY A 27 5.50 11.09 -1.06
CA GLY A 27 6.48 10.16 -1.61
C GLY A 27 5.97 9.28 -2.75
N PHE A 28 4.73 9.43 -3.19
CA PHE A 28 4.12 8.58 -4.23
C PHE A 28 3.47 9.42 -5.34
N VAL A 29 2.29 9.99 -5.11
CA VAL A 29 1.54 10.71 -6.15
C VAL A 29 2.21 12.03 -6.50
N ASP A 30 2.57 12.86 -5.51
CA ASP A 30 3.20 14.15 -5.76
C ASP A 30 4.55 13.98 -6.48
N TRP A 31 5.32 12.94 -6.10
CA TRP A 31 6.55 12.59 -6.80
C TRP A 31 6.31 12.22 -8.26
N MET A 32 5.26 11.43 -8.55
CA MET A 32 4.92 11.05 -9.93
C MET A 32 4.52 12.27 -10.76
N ILE A 33 3.74 13.16 -10.18
CA ILE A 33 3.30 14.41 -10.83
C ILE A 33 4.50 15.34 -11.06
N ASP A 34 5.37 15.49 -10.08
CA ASP A 34 6.59 16.29 -10.23
C ASP A 34 7.49 15.76 -11.36
N LYS A 35 7.64 14.43 -11.44
CA LYS A 35 8.35 13.80 -12.56
C LYS A 35 7.65 14.08 -13.89
N LEU A 36 6.34 13.92 -13.96
CA LEU A 36 5.57 14.16 -15.17
C LEU A 36 5.74 15.59 -15.67
N ASN A 37 5.66 16.58 -14.76
CA ASN A 37 5.87 17.98 -15.10
C ASN A 37 7.28 18.24 -15.64
N LYS A 38 8.32 17.70 -14.99
CA LYS A 38 9.72 17.96 -15.34
C LYS A 38 10.20 17.18 -16.57
N GLU A 39 9.73 15.95 -16.76
CA GLU A 39 10.27 15.04 -17.77
C GLU A 39 9.41 14.98 -19.06
N ASN A 40 8.14 15.40 -18.97
CA ASN A 40 7.22 15.39 -20.14
C ASN A 40 6.57 16.77 -20.41
N GLY A 41 7.02 17.83 -19.74
CA GLY A 41 6.47 19.16 -19.91
C GLY A 41 5.01 19.26 -19.45
N GLY A 42 4.64 18.50 -18.42
CA GLY A 42 3.30 18.54 -17.83
C GLY A 42 3.02 19.86 -17.11
N ASP A 43 1.76 20.16 -16.92
CA ASP A 43 1.25 21.35 -16.22
C ASP A 43 0.21 20.92 -15.18
N TYR A 44 0.68 20.14 -14.18
CA TYR A 44 -0.16 19.58 -13.12
C TYR A 44 0.25 20.16 -11.77
N GLY A 45 -0.50 21.15 -11.29
CA GLY A 45 -0.42 21.67 -9.94
C GLY A 45 -1.27 20.83 -8.98
N VAL A 46 -0.74 20.56 -7.80
CA VAL A 46 -1.42 19.84 -6.73
C VAL A 46 -1.82 20.81 -5.62
N THR A 47 -3.10 20.88 -5.32
CA THR A 47 -3.61 21.55 -4.12
C THR A 47 -3.88 20.49 -3.07
N ILE A 48 -3.19 20.56 -1.92
CA ILE A 48 -3.32 19.60 -0.83
C ILE A 48 -4.35 20.07 0.19
N VAL A 49 -5.30 19.23 0.54
CA VAL A 49 -6.29 19.45 1.59
C VAL A 49 -5.97 18.58 2.79
N GLN A 50 -5.81 19.19 3.95
CA GLN A 50 -5.55 18.52 5.20
C GLN A 50 -6.80 17.76 5.68
N PRO A 51 -6.75 16.43 5.87
CA PRO A 51 -7.94 15.64 6.20
C PRO A 51 -8.35 15.72 7.68
N LEU A 52 -7.45 16.11 8.56
CA LEU A 52 -7.66 16.22 10.01
C LEU A 52 -7.40 17.66 10.49
N ALA A 53 -7.97 18.03 11.64
CA ALA A 53 -7.80 19.38 12.19
C ALA A 53 -6.33 19.71 12.53
N GLY A 54 -5.55 18.73 13.00
CA GLY A 54 -4.10 18.84 13.17
C GLY A 54 -3.36 18.16 12.04
N GLY A 55 -2.41 18.85 11.38
CA GLY A 55 -1.66 18.31 10.26
C GLY A 55 -0.44 19.13 9.89
N LEU A 56 0.05 18.98 8.67
CA LEU A 56 1.33 19.50 8.21
C LEU A 56 1.22 20.65 7.18
N VAL A 57 0.00 21.07 6.83
CA VAL A 57 -0.23 22.07 5.78
C VAL A 57 0.49 23.38 6.07
N ASP A 58 0.53 23.84 7.31
CA ASP A 58 1.24 25.07 7.67
C ASP A 58 2.75 24.97 7.42
N LYS A 59 3.36 23.81 7.71
CA LYS A 59 4.78 23.55 7.41
C LYS A 59 5.03 23.50 5.92
N LEU A 60 4.15 22.84 5.18
CA LEU A 60 4.21 22.75 3.73
C LEU A 60 4.12 24.14 3.08
N ASN A 61 3.17 24.96 3.51
CA ASN A 61 3.01 26.34 3.02
C ASN A 61 4.19 27.24 3.40
N ALA A 62 4.81 27.02 4.58
CA ALA A 62 6.01 27.74 4.99
C ALA A 62 7.22 27.48 4.06
N GLN A 63 7.16 26.42 3.24
CA GLN A 63 8.14 26.05 2.22
C GLN A 63 7.61 26.24 0.79
N ASP A 64 6.54 27.01 0.60
CA ASP A 64 5.90 27.26 -0.69
C ASP A 64 5.51 25.97 -1.44
N GLY A 65 5.08 24.94 -0.69
CA GLY A 65 4.70 23.63 -1.23
C GLY A 65 5.88 22.71 -1.61
N ARG A 66 7.13 23.11 -1.35
CA ARG A 66 8.33 22.35 -1.73
C ARG A 66 8.83 21.48 -0.59
N TYR A 67 9.40 20.34 -0.94
CA TYR A 67 10.10 19.46 0.00
C TYR A 67 11.08 18.53 -0.73
N SER A 68 12.07 18.05 0.00
CA SER A 68 13.01 17.06 -0.49
C SER A 68 12.46 15.66 -0.32
N LEU A 69 12.48 14.88 -1.39
CA LEU A 69 12.23 13.45 -1.36
C LEU A 69 13.53 12.71 -1.60
N TYR A 70 13.91 11.88 -0.64
CA TYR A 70 15.08 11.02 -0.73
C TYR A 70 14.66 9.59 -1.05
N LEU A 71 15.00 9.15 -2.26
CA LEU A 71 14.73 7.80 -2.76
C LEU A 71 15.97 6.94 -2.63
N ARG A 72 15.82 5.74 -2.08
CA ARG A 72 16.94 4.81 -1.93
C ARG A 72 16.50 3.36 -2.01
N GLY A 73 17.34 2.53 -2.61
CA GLY A 73 17.03 1.11 -2.76
C GLY A 73 18.00 0.40 -3.67
N LEU A 74 17.56 -0.75 -4.15
CA LEU A 74 18.24 -1.45 -5.23
C LEU A 74 17.46 -1.26 -6.52
N LEU A 75 18.17 -1.13 -7.63
CA LEU A 75 17.63 -1.14 -8.97
C LEU A 75 18.54 -1.98 -9.85
N LYS A 76 18.06 -3.13 -10.30
CA LYS A 76 18.84 -4.12 -11.08
C LYS A 76 20.11 -4.56 -10.34
N GLY A 77 20.01 -4.74 -9.02
CA GLY A 77 21.09 -5.17 -8.13
C GLY A 77 22.07 -4.07 -7.70
N GLU A 78 21.97 -2.87 -8.25
CA GLU A 78 22.83 -1.74 -7.88
C GLU A 78 22.14 -0.85 -6.84
N LYS A 79 22.95 -0.31 -5.90
CA LYS A 79 22.44 0.68 -4.93
C LYS A 79 22.19 2.00 -5.63
N VAL A 80 20.98 2.51 -5.45
CA VAL A 80 20.55 3.81 -5.98
C VAL A 80 20.14 4.71 -4.83
N GLU A 81 20.63 5.92 -4.83
CA GLU A 81 20.24 7.00 -3.93
C GLU A 81 20.00 8.26 -4.76
N GLU A 82 18.82 8.83 -4.67
CA GLU A 82 18.42 10.01 -5.42
C GLU A 82 17.73 11.00 -4.47
N THR A 83 18.14 12.26 -4.52
CA THR A 83 17.42 13.35 -3.86
C THR A 83 16.73 14.20 -4.90
N ARG A 84 15.45 14.45 -4.70
CA ARG A 84 14.63 15.27 -5.59
C ARG A 84 13.88 16.31 -4.77
N ILE A 85 13.90 17.56 -5.22
CA ILE A 85 12.96 18.56 -4.72
C ILE A 85 11.64 18.38 -5.50
N VAL A 86 10.61 17.96 -4.78
CA VAL A 86 9.23 17.94 -5.28
C VAL A 86 8.70 19.35 -5.19
N ASP A 87 8.18 19.88 -6.30
CA ASP A 87 7.69 21.24 -6.36
C ASP A 87 6.39 21.43 -7.17
N CYS A 88 5.66 20.34 -7.42
CA CYS A 88 4.35 20.36 -8.06
C CYS A 88 3.23 20.86 -7.14
N VAL A 89 3.45 20.89 -5.82
CA VAL A 89 2.43 21.37 -4.88
C VAL A 89 2.34 22.90 -4.95
N THR A 90 1.14 23.41 -5.26
CA THR A 90 0.87 24.85 -5.39
C THR A 90 0.62 25.50 -4.04
N ARG A 91 -0.17 24.83 -3.20
CA ARG A 91 -0.53 25.25 -1.84
C ARG A 91 -1.15 24.11 -1.06
N GLY A 92 -1.21 24.27 0.25
CA GLY A 92 -1.97 23.42 1.15
C GLY A 92 -3.11 24.20 1.79
N ILE A 93 -4.25 23.55 2.00
CA ILE A 93 -5.45 24.11 2.61
C ILE A 93 -5.77 23.35 3.89
N ASN A 94 -5.94 24.07 5.00
CA ASN A 94 -6.56 23.54 6.21
C ASN A 94 -8.06 23.90 6.18
N PRO A 95 -8.94 22.99 5.79
CA PRO A 95 -10.36 23.29 5.60
C PRO A 95 -11.10 23.53 6.93
N TYR A 96 -10.49 23.19 8.08
CA TYR A 96 -11.04 23.45 9.40
C TYR A 96 -10.92 24.91 9.84
N THR A 97 -9.97 25.63 9.26
CA THR A 97 -9.72 27.06 9.54
C THR A 97 -10.06 27.96 8.35
N ASN A 98 -10.08 27.40 7.15
CA ASN A 98 -10.36 28.14 5.90
C ASN A 98 -11.25 27.32 4.96
N THR A 99 -12.51 27.16 5.37
CA THR A 99 -13.52 26.39 4.63
C THR A 99 -13.88 27.05 3.27
N ASP A 100 -13.85 28.38 3.21
CA ASP A 100 -14.15 29.12 1.96
C ASP A 100 -13.12 28.80 0.87
N GLU A 101 -11.83 28.78 1.23
CA GLU A 101 -10.75 28.44 0.29
C GLU A 101 -10.89 27.00 -0.25
N PHE A 102 -11.32 26.07 0.61
CA PHE A 102 -11.61 24.71 0.19
C PHE A 102 -12.72 24.66 -0.85
N PHE A 103 -13.86 25.35 -0.61
CA PHE A 103 -14.95 25.37 -1.56
C PHE A 103 -14.66 26.19 -2.82
N ASP A 104 -13.76 27.16 -2.75
CA ASP A 104 -13.32 27.90 -3.95
C ASP A 104 -12.60 26.99 -4.95
N CYS A 105 -11.91 25.93 -4.49
CA CYS A 105 -11.34 24.93 -5.38
C CYS A 105 -12.41 24.23 -6.25
N ALA A 106 -13.64 24.07 -5.76
CA ALA A 106 -14.73 23.45 -6.51
C ALA A 106 -15.15 24.28 -7.75
N LYS A 107 -14.83 25.58 -7.75
CA LYS A 107 -15.13 26.51 -8.86
C LYS A 107 -14.04 26.53 -9.94
N ASN A 108 -12.89 25.89 -9.70
CA ASN A 108 -11.79 25.86 -10.65
C ASN A 108 -12.13 24.93 -11.83
N PRO A 109 -12.31 25.43 -13.06
CA PRO A 109 -12.67 24.61 -14.22
C PRO A 109 -11.57 23.62 -14.63
N ASP A 110 -10.31 23.93 -14.31
CA ASP A 110 -9.16 23.09 -14.65
C ASP A 110 -8.96 21.92 -13.69
N LEU A 111 -9.62 21.92 -12.53
CA LEU A 111 -9.53 20.85 -11.56
C LEU A 111 -10.20 19.58 -12.11
N ARG A 112 -9.42 18.52 -12.26
CA ARG A 112 -9.84 17.28 -12.93
C ARG A 112 -9.70 16.03 -12.09
N PHE A 113 -8.68 15.97 -11.22
CA PHE A 113 -8.36 14.78 -10.45
C PHE A 113 -8.57 15.01 -8.97
N ILE A 114 -9.14 14.02 -8.29
CA ILE A 114 -9.19 13.96 -6.84
C ILE A 114 -8.40 12.73 -6.38
N VAL A 115 -7.37 12.95 -5.59
CA VAL A 115 -6.55 11.89 -4.98
C VAL A 115 -6.79 11.88 -3.49
N SER A 116 -6.86 10.71 -2.87
CA SER A 116 -7.00 10.60 -1.41
C SER A 116 -6.14 9.48 -0.82
N ASN A 117 -5.69 9.70 0.40
CA ASN A 117 -5.18 8.67 1.31
C ASN A 117 -5.42 9.14 2.75
N THR A 118 -6.62 8.87 3.23
CA THR A 118 -7.13 9.29 4.53
C THR A 118 -7.07 8.18 5.58
N THR A 119 -6.22 7.17 5.35
CA THR A 119 -6.10 5.89 6.06
C THR A 119 -7.24 4.91 5.75
N GLU A 120 -7.07 3.65 6.20
CA GLU A 120 -8.08 2.58 6.00
C GLU A 120 -9.45 2.91 6.64
N ALA A 121 -9.45 3.73 7.69
CA ALA A 121 -10.65 4.19 8.38
C ALA A 121 -11.26 5.49 7.79
N GLY A 122 -10.62 6.09 6.79
CA GLY A 122 -11.03 7.40 6.28
C GLY A 122 -12.25 7.34 5.35
N ILE A 123 -12.41 6.26 4.57
CA ILE A 123 -13.59 6.05 3.72
C ILE A 123 -14.67 5.36 4.56
N GLU A 124 -15.41 6.16 5.31
CA GLU A 124 -16.46 5.70 6.21
C GLU A 124 -17.71 6.58 6.06
N TYR A 125 -18.89 5.94 5.93
CA TYR A 125 -20.17 6.62 6.05
C TYR A 125 -20.65 6.58 7.50
N LYS A 126 -21.05 7.75 8.03
CA LYS A 126 -21.70 7.88 9.34
C LYS A 126 -23.10 8.47 9.17
N PRO A 127 -24.15 7.76 9.55
CA PRO A 127 -25.53 8.28 9.41
C PRO A 127 -25.74 9.50 10.31
N ASN A 128 -26.72 10.33 9.95
CA ASN A 128 -27.16 11.51 10.70
C ASN A 128 -26.09 12.62 10.86
N GLN A 129 -25.09 12.67 10.01
CA GLN A 129 -24.19 13.81 10.00
C GLN A 129 -24.89 15.06 9.43
N ASN A 130 -24.68 16.22 10.08
CA ASN A 130 -25.25 17.49 9.62
C ASN A 130 -24.32 18.14 8.57
N PRO A 131 -24.78 18.44 7.34
CA PRO A 131 -23.98 19.10 6.33
C PRO A 131 -23.50 20.50 6.73
N ASP A 132 -24.19 21.17 7.66
CA ASP A 132 -23.79 22.49 8.17
C ASP A 132 -22.65 22.41 9.22
N ASP A 133 -22.37 21.23 9.78
CA ASP A 133 -21.24 21.00 10.70
C ASP A 133 -20.04 20.41 9.93
N PHE A 134 -19.40 21.22 9.11
CA PHE A 134 -18.27 20.81 8.26
C PHE A 134 -17.18 20.07 9.05
N ASN A 135 -16.88 20.53 10.27
CA ASN A 135 -15.80 19.98 11.08
C ASN A 135 -16.14 18.60 11.66
N GLY A 136 -17.41 18.30 11.87
CA GLY A 136 -17.89 17.00 12.35
C GLY A 136 -18.03 15.94 11.23
N LEU A 137 -17.92 16.33 9.96
CA LEU A 137 -18.09 15.39 8.86
C LEU A 137 -16.90 14.43 8.69
N THR A 138 -17.18 13.23 8.20
CA THR A 138 -16.18 12.32 7.65
C THR A 138 -15.54 12.89 6.38
N PHE A 139 -14.44 12.28 5.91
CA PHE A 139 -13.85 12.65 4.61
C PHE A 139 -14.87 12.52 3.46
N PRO A 140 -15.59 11.39 3.29
CA PRO A 140 -16.61 11.31 2.24
C PRO A 140 -17.72 12.34 2.37
N GLY A 141 -18.12 12.71 3.60
CA GLY A 141 -19.10 13.77 3.83
C GLY A 141 -18.62 15.13 3.31
N ARG A 142 -17.39 15.52 3.65
CA ARG A 142 -16.79 16.78 3.15
C ARG A 142 -16.62 16.77 1.63
N LEU A 143 -16.21 15.61 1.09
CA LEU A 143 -16.10 15.45 -0.36
C LEU A 143 -17.48 15.56 -1.05
N THR A 144 -18.55 15.05 -0.42
CA THR A 144 -19.92 15.20 -0.94
C THR A 144 -20.32 16.68 -1.02
N LEU A 145 -20.02 17.48 0.02
CA LEU A 145 -20.26 18.94 -0.02
C LEU A 145 -19.46 19.62 -1.13
N PHE A 146 -18.20 19.24 -1.29
CA PHE A 146 -17.32 19.76 -2.34
C PHE A 146 -17.87 19.45 -3.74
N MET A 147 -18.29 18.21 -3.97
CA MET A 147 -18.86 17.76 -5.24
C MET A 147 -20.21 18.41 -5.51
N LYS A 148 -21.03 18.61 -4.46
CA LYS A 148 -22.30 19.36 -4.59
C LYS A 148 -22.05 20.81 -5.00
N LYS A 149 -21.05 21.45 -4.41
CA LYS A 149 -20.65 22.82 -4.82
C LYS A 149 -20.21 22.86 -6.28
N ARG A 150 -19.44 21.87 -6.74
CA ARG A 150 -19.00 21.74 -8.14
C ARG A 150 -20.18 21.59 -9.10
N PHE A 151 -21.14 20.73 -8.74
CA PHE A 151 -22.36 20.50 -9.49
C PHE A 151 -23.19 21.79 -9.62
N ASP A 152 -23.35 22.56 -8.53
CA ASP A 152 -24.10 23.81 -8.50
C ASP A 152 -23.45 24.90 -9.36
N GLU A 153 -22.14 24.87 -9.55
CA GLU A 153 -21.41 25.76 -10.48
C GLU A 153 -21.55 25.31 -11.96
N GLY A 154 -22.24 24.19 -12.23
CA GLY A 154 -22.43 23.63 -13.58
C GLY A 154 -21.15 23.09 -14.23
N LEU A 155 -20.17 22.70 -13.45
CA LEU A 155 -18.88 22.21 -13.93
C LEU A 155 -18.88 20.68 -14.07
N GLY A 156 -18.00 20.17 -14.96
CA GLY A 156 -17.82 18.74 -15.17
C GLY A 156 -17.26 18.01 -13.96
N GLY A 157 -17.42 16.67 -13.95
CA GLY A 157 -16.99 15.80 -12.87
C GLY A 157 -15.49 15.51 -12.85
N PHE A 158 -15.12 14.61 -11.96
CA PHE A 158 -13.74 14.27 -11.63
C PHE A 158 -13.37 12.83 -11.99
N ILE A 159 -12.08 12.58 -12.12
CA ILE A 159 -11.48 11.25 -11.97
C ILE A 159 -10.98 11.14 -10.53
N LEU A 160 -11.58 10.22 -9.75
CA LEU A 160 -11.25 10.01 -8.35
C LEU A 160 -10.30 8.82 -8.23
N LEU A 161 -9.17 9.04 -7.61
CA LEU A 161 -8.04 8.12 -7.47
C LEU A 161 -7.74 7.87 -5.99
N PRO A 162 -8.62 7.16 -5.26
CA PRO A 162 -8.38 6.83 -3.85
C PRO A 162 -7.21 5.86 -3.71
N CYS A 163 -6.30 6.13 -2.77
CA CYS A 163 -5.12 5.33 -2.47
C CYS A 163 -5.20 4.65 -1.10
N GLU A 164 -6.34 4.62 -0.46
CA GLU A 164 -6.58 3.94 0.81
C GLU A 164 -6.43 2.42 0.64
N LEU A 165 -5.82 1.76 1.64
CA LEU A 165 -5.53 0.32 1.62
C LEU A 165 -6.76 -0.53 2.00
N ILE A 166 -7.90 -0.24 1.40
CA ILE A 166 -9.13 -1.01 1.55
C ILE A 166 -9.54 -1.64 0.22
N ASP A 167 -10.31 -2.71 0.29
CA ASP A 167 -10.84 -3.34 -0.91
C ASP A 167 -11.88 -2.45 -1.58
N LYS A 168 -11.87 -2.37 -2.92
CA LYS A 168 -12.80 -1.56 -3.70
C LYS A 168 -12.92 -0.12 -3.18
N ASN A 169 -11.79 0.53 -2.96
CA ASN A 169 -11.72 1.86 -2.35
C ASN A 169 -12.54 2.92 -3.10
N GLY A 170 -12.56 2.89 -4.44
CA GLY A 170 -13.37 3.79 -5.26
C GLY A 170 -14.87 3.51 -5.17
N ASP A 171 -15.27 2.24 -5.24
CA ASP A 171 -16.67 1.82 -5.10
C ASP A 171 -17.22 2.23 -3.72
N ASN A 172 -16.44 1.98 -2.65
CA ASN A 172 -16.82 2.34 -1.29
C ASN A 172 -16.94 3.86 -1.10
N LEU A 173 -16.03 4.63 -1.71
CA LEU A 173 -16.09 6.09 -1.67
C LEU A 173 -17.35 6.60 -2.37
N LYS A 174 -17.68 6.07 -3.56
CA LYS A 174 -18.89 6.39 -4.30
C LYS A 174 -20.13 6.08 -3.49
N GLU A 175 -20.20 4.90 -2.87
CA GLU A 175 -21.33 4.48 -2.02
C GLU A 175 -21.54 5.44 -0.84
N CYS A 176 -20.45 5.86 -0.16
CA CYS A 176 -20.54 6.83 0.93
C CYS A 176 -21.12 8.17 0.44
N ILE A 177 -20.68 8.67 -0.70
CA ILE A 177 -21.14 9.96 -1.28
C ILE A 177 -22.60 9.88 -1.65
N LEU A 178 -23.06 8.80 -2.26
CA LEU A 178 -24.49 8.60 -2.62
C LEU A 178 -25.37 8.54 -1.37
N LYS A 179 -24.93 7.85 -0.30
CA LYS A 179 -25.65 7.83 0.98
C LYS A 179 -25.78 9.21 1.60
N TYR A 180 -24.71 10.02 1.58
CA TYR A 180 -24.78 11.40 2.06
C TYR A 180 -25.68 12.27 1.18
N SER A 181 -25.70 12.06 -0.15
CA SER A 181 -26.63 12.75 -1.05
C SER A 181 -28.07 12.46 -0.70
N GLU A 182 -28.41 11.20 -0.43
CA GLU A 182 -29.75 10.76 0.00
C GLU A 182 -30.11 11.37 1.36
N ASP A 183 -29.26 11.25 2.37
CA ASP A 183 -29.48 11.79 3.72
C ASP A 183 -29.71 13.29 3.74
N TRP A 184 -29.00 14.03 2.88
CA TRP A 184 -29.07 15.50 2.81
C TRP A 184 -30.06 16.02 1.77
N GLY A 185 -30.75 15.12 1.05
CA GLY A 185 -31.80 15.46 0.11
C GLY A 185 -31.36 16.27 -1.09
N TYR A 186 -30.13 15.99 -1.63
CA TYR A 186 -29.59 16.73 -2.77
C TYR A 186 -30.29 16.42 -4.10
N GLY A 187 -30.99 15.28 -4.16
CA GLY A 187 -31.89 14.93 -5.26
C GLY A 187 -31.23 14.25 -6.46
N GLY A 188 -32.08 13.64 -7.29
CA GLY A 188 -31.67 12.73 -8.35
C GLY A 188 -30.81 13.34 -9.46
N GLU A 189 -30.87 14.65 -9.71
CA GLU A 189 -29.99 15.32 -10.69
C GLU A 189 -28.52 15.32 -10.24
N PHE A 190 -28.28 15.55 -8.93
CA PHE A 190 -26.95 15.47 -8.38
C PHE A 190 -26.45 14.02 -8.35
N GLU A 191 -27.28 13.09 -7.94
CA GLU A 191 -26.95 11.65 -7.93
C GLU A 191 -26.60 11.15 -9.35
N LYS A 192 -27.41 11.54 -10.33
CA LYS A 192 -27.13 11.25 -11.74
C LYS A 192 -25.77 11.82 -12.18
N TRP A 193 -25.48 13.08 -11.81
CA TRP A 193 -24.18 13.70 -12.10
C TRP A 193 -23.02 12.96 -11.43
N ILE A 194 -23.20 12.48 -10.18
CA ILE A 194 -22.20 11.61 -9.50
C ILE A 194 -21.94 10.35 -10.33
N GLU A 195 -22.98 9.72 -10.86
CA GLU A 195 -22.88 8.46 -11.59
C GLU A 195 -22.33 8.60 -13.01
N THR A 196 -22.65 9.68 -13.72
CA THR A 196 -22.36 9.82 -15.15
C THR A 196 -21.16 10.70 -15.49
N GLU A 197 -20.86 11.69 -14.66
CA GLU A 197 -19.79 12.67 -14.91
C GLU A 197 -18.54 12.42 -14.10
N ASN A 198 -18.62 11.58 -13.05
CA ASN A 198 -17.51 11.26 -12.18
C ASN A 198 -17.07 9.82 -12.35
N HIS A 199 -15.76 9.60 -12.29
CA HIS A 199 -15.14 8.31 -12.50
C HIS A 199 -14.43 7.88 -11.22
N PHE A 200 -15.08 7.01 -10.45
CA PHE A 200 -14.52 6.42 -9.24
C PHE A 200 -13.69 5.21 -9.63
N THR A 201 -12.40 5.26 -9.41
CA THR A 201 -11.48 4.16 -9.76
C THR A 201 -11.15 3.34 -8.52
N ASN A 202 -11.12 2.01 -8.64
CA ASN A 202 -10.51 1.17 -7.61
C ASN A 202 -9.00 1.14 -7.84
N THR A 203 -8.21 1.33 -6.80
CA THR A 203 -6.75 1.39 -6.98
C THR A 203 -6.01 0.43 -6.06
N LEU A 204 -4.83 0.04 -6.52
CA LEU A 204 -3.83 -0.67 -5.74
C LEU A 204 -2.53 0.12 -5.79
N VAL A 205 -2.05 0.54 -4.64
CA VAL A 205 -0.76 1.23 -4.48
C VAL A 205 0.25 0.34 -3.81
N ASP A 206 1.52 0.46 -4.21
CA ASP A 206 2.62 -0.28 -3.59
C ASP A 206 3.93 0.52 -3.68
N ARG A 207 4.34 1.08 -2.57
CA ARG A 207 5.62 1.72 -2.31
C ARG A 207 5.85 1.79 -0.81
N ILE A 208 7.05 1.49 -0.35
CA ILE A 208 7.44 1.75 1.04
C ILE A 208 7.88 3.21 1.13
N VAL A 209 7.13 4.01 1.89
CA VAL A 209 7.47 5.38 2.24
C VAL A 209 7.72 5.42 3.74
N THR A 210 8.97 5.64 4.12
CA THR A 210 9.40 5.60 5.54
C THR A 210 9.21 6.93 6.25
N GLY A 211 8.92 7.98 5.50
CA GLY A 211 8.58 9.29 6.04
C GLY A 211 9.80 10.13 6.45
N TYR A 212 9.58 11.05 7.37
CA TYR A 212 10.59 12.00 7.82
C TYR A 212 11.76 11.28 8.53
N PRO A 213 13.02 11.47 8.09
CA PRO A 213 14.20 10.75 8.58
C PRO A 213 14.71 11.34 9.91
N ARG A 214 14.02 11.09 11.01
CA ARG A 214 14.27 11.73 12.33
C ARG A 214 15.70 11.60 12.81
N ASP A 215 16.37 10.49 12.53
CA ASP A 215 17.70 10.19 13.06
C ASP A 215 18.80 10.92 12.30
N ASN A 216 18.61 11.24 11.02
CA ASN A 216 19.61 11.84 10.15
C ASN A 216 19.15 13.07 9.36
N SER A 217 17.99 13.64 9.71
CA SER A 217 17.46 14.84 9.04
C SER A 217 18.43 16.02 9.04
N LYS A 218 19.12 16.26 10.16
CA LYS A 218 20.11 17.35 10.28
C LYS A 218 21.32 17.16 9.38
N GLU A 219 21.79 15.93 9.20
CA GLU A 219 22.89 15.62 8.29
C GLU A 219 22.45 15.83 6.83
N MET A 220 21.23 15.45 6.51
CA MET A 220 20.63 15.67 5.19
C MET A 220 20.50 17.18 4.90
N GLU A 221 19.94 17.97 5.82
CA GLU A 221 19.83 19.42 5.69
C GLU A 221 21.19 20.10 5.49
N GLN A 222 22.19 19.65 6.24
CA GLN A 222 23.58 20.15 6.07
C GLN A 222 24.12 19.83 4.67
N SER A 223 23.86 18.64 4.17
CA SER A 223 24.31 18.23 2.83
C SER A 223 23.56 18.99 1.72
N TYR A 224 22.30 19.32 1.95
CA TYR A 224 21.47 20.08 1.00
C TYR A 224 21.75 21.59 1.03
N GLY A 225 22.23 22.11 2.17
CA GLY A 225 22.47 23.54 2.36
C GLY A 225 21.23 24.38 2.69
N TYR A 226 20.09 23.75 3.01
CA TYR A 226 18.85 24.40 3.42
C TYR A 226 18.11 23.59 4.50
N LEU A 227 17.19 24.25 5.21
CA LEU A 227 16.30 23.61 6.19
C LEU A 227 15.03 23.10 5.47
N ASP A 228 14.60 21.90 5.82
CA ASP A 228 13.40 21.27 5.25
C ASP A 228 12.64 20.48 6.31
N ASP A 229 11.54 21.06 6.81
CA ASP A 229 10.67 20.46 7.82
C ASP A 229 9.79 19.32 7.24
N MET A 230 9.84 19.13 5.91
CA MET A 230 8.98 18.21 5.18
C MET A 230 9.76 17.13 4.42
N ILE A 231 11.05 16.93 4.73
CA ILE A 231 11.83 15.82 4.11
C ILE A 231 11.03 14.53 4.17
N ASP A 232 11.00 13.83 3.06
CA ASP A 232 10.38 12.52 2.98
C ASP A 232 11.34 11.49 2.42
N THR A 233 11.17 10.23 2.79
CA THR A 233 12.03 9.14 2.34
C THR A 233 11.20 7.96 1.85
N ALA A 234 11.61 7.40 0.70
CA ALA A 234 10.91 6.27 0.11
C ALA A 234 11.87 5.30 -0.59
N GLU A 235 11.38 4.10 -0.86
CA GLU A 235 12.08 3.17 -1.74
C GLU A 235 11.98 3.59 -3.21
N ILE A 236 12.86 3.04 -4.06
CA ILE A 236 12.85 3.28 -5.52
C ILE A 236 11.63 2.63 -6.16
N PHE A 237 11.27 1.42 -5.73
CA PHE A 237 10.12 0.69 -6.27
C PHE A 237 8.83 1.48 -6.07
N HIS A 238 7.98 1.43 -7.08
CA HIS A 238 6.62 1.97 -7.03
C HIS A 238 5.73 1.17 -7.97
N LEU A 239 4.46 1.05 -7.61
CA LEU A 239 3.43 0.45 -8.45
C LEU A 239 2.09 1.13 -8.13
N TRP A 240 1.41 1.61 -9.17
CA TRP A 240 0.03 2.07 -9.07
C TRP A 240 -0.81 1.35 -10.12
N VAL A 241 -1.75 0.53 -9.69
CA VAL A 241 -2.72 -0.11 -10.59
C VAL A 241 -4.06 0.60 -10.39
N ILE A 242 -4.65 1.06 -11.47
CA ILE A 242 -5.87 1.86 -11.48
C ILE A 242 -6.90 1.13 -12.35
N GLU A 243 -8.01 0.72 -11.72
CA GLU A 243 -9.16 0.15 -12.43
C GLU A 243 -10.03 1.27 -12.96
N GLY A 244 -10.10 1.41 -14.27
CA GLY A 244 -10.85 2.47 -14.93
C GLY A 244 -10.62 2.50 -16.44
N ASP A 245 -11.32 3.40 -17.12
CA ASP A 245 -11.19 3.57 -18.56
C ASP A 245 -9.77 4.00 -18.94
N LYS A 246 -9.11 3.20 -19.77
CA LYS A 246 -7.72 3.41 -20.20
C LYS A 246 -7.50 4.74 -20.92
N LYS A 247 -8.54 5.38 -21.46
CA LYS A 247 -8.43 6.71 -22.06
C LYS A 247 -7.93 7.78 -21.07
N PHE A 248 -8.21 7.61 -19.77
CA PHE A 248 -7.75 8.54 -18.73
C PHE A 248 -6.23 8.50 -18.51
N ALA A 249 -5.56 7.44 -18.97
CA ALA A 249 -4.10 7.42 -18.99
C ALA A 249 -3.49 8.53 -19.85
N GLU A 250 -4.22 9.05 -20.84
CA GLU A 250 -3.75 10.18 -21.67
C GLU A 250 -4.00 11.52 -20.97
N GLU A 251 -4.96 11.62 -20.04
CA GLU A 251 -5.19 12.85 -19.25
C GLU A 251 -4.11 13.03 -18.15
N ILE A 252 -3.45 11.95 -17.69
CA ILE A 252 -2.33 11.97 -16.76
C ILE A 252 -1.27 10.92 -17.17
N PRO A 253 -0.44 11.21 -18.18
CA PRO A 253 0.31 10.22 -18.95
C PRO A 253 1.61 9.77 -18.26
N PHE A 254 1.52 9.20 -17.07
CA PHE A 254 2.65 8.64 -16.31
C PHE A 254 3.43 7.58 -17.09
N HIS A 255 2.76 6.82 -17.97
CA HIS A 255 3.38 5.81 -18.82
C HIS A 255 4.42 6.39 -19.79
N LYS A 256 4.26 7.67 -20.23
CA LYS A 256 5.18 8.33 -21.18
C LYS A 256 6.55 8.62 -20.56
N ILE A 257 6.66 8.61 -19.24
CA ILE A 257 7.91 8.81 -18.51
C ILE A 257 8.38 7.52 -17.79
N GLY A 258 7.82 6.37 -18.18
CA GLY A 258 8.26 5.06 -17.70
C GLY A 258 7.93 4.77 -16.24
N LEU A 259 6.95 5.45 -15.65
CA LEU A 259 6.47 5.12 -14.32
C LEU A 259 5.63 3.83 -14.35
N ASN A 260 5.76 3.03 -13.30
CA ASN A 260 5.01 1.78 -13.15
C ASN A 260 3.56 2.06 -12.69
N VAL A 261 2.80 2.70 -13.57
CA VAL A 261 1.38 3.02 -13.40
C VAL A 261 0.59 2.30 -14.49
N LEU A 262 -0.32 1.42 -14.07
CA LEU A 262 -1.08 0.54 -14.96
C LEU A 262 -2.57 0.89 -14.87
N TRP A 263 -3.19 1.13 -16.02
CA TRP A 263 -4.65 1.20 -16.13
C TRP A 263 -5.20 -0.15 -16.58
N THR A 264 -6.20 -0.65 -15.90
CA THR A 264 -6.78 -1.98 -16.13
C THR A 264 -8.30 -1.95 -16.04
N ASP A 265 -8.94 -2.97 -16.60
CA ASP A 265 -10.38 -3.18 -16.48
C ASP A 265 -10.75 -3.91 -15.16
N ASP A 266 -9.77 -4.54 -14.48
CA ASP A 266 -9.94 -5.25 -13.22
C ASP A 266 -8.63 -5.21 -12.41
N VAL A 267 -8.69 -4.68 -11.19
CA VAL A 267 -7.54 -4.59 -10.26
C VAL A 267 -7.32 -5.90 -9.48
N THR A 268 -8.30 -6.78 -9.45
CA THR A 268 -8.32 -7.99 -8.62
C THR A 268 -7.12 -8.91 -8.86
N PRO A 269 -6.71 -9.23 -10.12
CA PRO A 269 -5.55 -10.09 -10.36
C PRO A 269 -4.24 -9.50 -9.80
N TYR A 270 -4.09 -8.18 -9.86
CA TYR A 270 -2.92 -7.47 -9.34
C TYR A 270 -2.88 -7.45 -7.81
N LYS A 271 -4.05 -7.32 -7.15
CA LYS A 271 -4.18 -7.50 -5.71
C LYS A 271 -3.81 -8.91 -5.29
N LYS A 272 -4.36 -9.92 -5.98
CA LYS A 272 -4.05 -11.34 -5.77
C LYS A 272 -2.53 -11.57 -5.90
N ARG A 273 -1.90 -11.05 -6.97
CA ARG A 273 -0.45 -11.08 -7.17
C ARG A 273 0.33 -10.50 -6.00
N LYS A 274 -0.02 -9.28 -5.57
CA LYS A 274 0.65 -8.61 -4.43
C LYS A 274 0.51 -9.41 -3.14
N VAL A 275 -0.70 -9.84 -2.82
CA VAL A 275 -0.96 -10.60 -1.58
C VAL A 275 -0.24 -11.94 -1.57
N ARG A 276 -0.24 -12.67 -2.69
CA ARG A 276 0.38 -14.00 -2.76
C ARG A 276 1.91 -13.94 -2.88
N ILE A 277 2.45 -13.11 -3.77
CA ILE A 277 3.90 -13.04 -3.99
C ILE A 277 4.57 -12.21 -2.90
N LEU A 278 4.21 -10.93 -2.70
CA LEU A 278 4.92 -10.08 -1.73
C LEU A 278 4.58 -10.45 -0.28
N ASN A 279 3.30 -10.41 0.07
CA ASN A 279 2.89 -10.68 1.44
C ASN A 279 3.01 -12.18 1.79
N GLY A 280 2.74 -13.06 0.82
CA GLY A 280 2.91 -14.50 0.95
C GLY A 280 4.36 -14.90 1.18
N ALA A 281 5.31 -14.34 0.41
CA ALA A 281 6.74 -14.57 0.61
C ALA A 281 7.20 -14.18 2.01
N HIS A 282 6.80 -13.02 2.52
CA HIS A 282 7.05 -12.67 3.91
C HIS A 282 6.49 -13.72 4.88
N THR A 283 5.20 -14.03 4.76
CA THR A 283 4.51 -14.92 5.72
C THR A 283 5.04 -16.34 5.69
N MET A 284 5.41 -16.89 4.53
CA MET A 284 5.99 -18.24 4.44
C MET A 284 7.42 -18.31 4.98
N THR A 285 8.18 -17.19 4.95
CA THR A 285 9.62 -17.20 5.19
C THR A 285 9.99 -16.74 6.59
N VAL A 286 9.38 -15.66 7.09
CA VAL A 286 9.88 -14.93 8.28
C VAL A 286 9.91 -15.77 9.55
N LEU A 287 8.95 -16.68 9.74
CA LEU A 287 8.89 -17.52 10.94
C LEU A 287 9.99 -18.58 10.92
N ALA A 288 10.20 -19.22 9.78
CA ALA A 288 11.28 -20.20 9.61
C ALA A 288 12.65 -19.52 9.70
N ALA A 289 12.81 -18.32 9.14
CA ALA A 289 14.04 -17.53 9.23
C ALA A 289 14.35 -17.12 10.69
N HIS A 290 13.33 -16.69 11.44
CA HIS A 290 13.51 -16.39 12.86
C HIS A 290 13.92 -17.63 13.68
N LEU A 291 13.27 -18.78 13.47
CA LEU A 291 13.64 -20.03 14.10
C LEU A 291 15.06 -20.49 13.69
N ALA A 292 15.56 -20.06 12.53
CA ALA A 292 16.94 -20.29 12.09
C ALA A 292 17.96 -19.31 12.72
N GLY A 293 17.51 -18.39 13.59
CA GLY A 293 18.34 -17.43 14.31
C GLY A 293 18.62 -16.12 13.57
N LEU A 294 17.86 -15.80 12.52
CA LEU A 294 17.98 -14.54 11.76
C LEU A 294 17.08 -13.46 12.37
N GLU A 295 17.43 -12.17 12.17
CA GLU A 295 16.73 -11.06 12.78
C GLU A 295 15.94 -10.19 11.79
N THR A 296 16.48 -9.99 10.58
CA THR A 296 15.92 -9.09 9.57
C THR A 296 15.60 -9.82 8.27
N VAL A 297 14.75 -9.22 7.45
CA VAL A 297 14.48 -9.70 6.08
C VAL A 297 15.76 -9.71 5.25
N LYS A 298 16.63 -8.71 5.43
CA LYS A 298 17.93 -8.66 4.74
C LYS A 298 18.81 -9.85 5.12
N ASP A 299 18.89 -10.22 6.41
CA ASP A 299 19.66 -11.39 6.85
C ASP A 299 19.10 -12.68 6.21
N ALA A 300 17.76 -12.79 6.11
CA ALA A 300 17.11 -13.90 5.44
C ALA A 300 17.44 -13.98 3.94
N MET A 301 17.63 -12.83 3.29
CA MET A 301 18.03 -12.78 1.86
C MET A 301 19.51 -13.04 1.64
N ASP A 302 20.35 -12.80 2.64
CA ASP A 302 21.80 -13.10 2.60
C ASP A 302 22.11 -14.56 2.97
N ASP A 303 21.18 -15.26 3.61
CA ASP A 303 21.29 -16.67 3.95
C ASP A 303 20.86 -17.55 2.75
N GLU A 304 21.78 -18.31 2.18
CA GLU A 304 21.56 -19.09 0.95
C GLU A 304 20.41 -20.10 1.07
N LEU A 305 20.26 -20.76 2.23
CA LEU A 305 19.21 -21.74 2.45
C LEU A 305 17.82 -21.07 2.52
N VAL A 306 17.69 -20.03 3.34
CA VAL A 306 16.43 -19.32 3.52
C VAL A 306 16.02 -18.59 2.23
N PHE A 307 16.97 -18.00 1.53
CA PHE A 307 16.73 -17.39 0.23
C PHE A 307 16.25 -18.40 -0.81
N SER A 308 16.90 -19.58 -0.90
CA SER A 308 16.50 -20.65 -1.81
C SER A 308 15.10 -21.16 -1.48
N PHE A 309 14.78 -21.36 -0.20
CA PHE A 309 13.46 -21.74 0.28
C PHE A 309 12.39 -20.76 -0.18
N MET A 310 12.58 -19.47 0.06
CA MET A 310 11.65 -18.44 -0.35
C MET A 310 11.51 -18.36 -1.87
N LYS A 311 12.64 -18.30 -2.59
CA LYS A 311 12.64 -18.18 -4.06
C LYS A 311 11.91 -19.33 -4.72
N GLN A 312 12.24 -20.57 -4.35
CA GLN A 312 11.57 -21.75 -4.90
C GLN A 312 10.08 -21.78 -4.55
N GLY A 313 9.69 -21.40 -3.31
CA GLY A 313 8.29 -21.29 -2.92
C GLY A 313 7.52 -20.28 -3.79
N ILE A 314 8.12 -19.13 -4.10
CA ILE A 314 7.50 -18.13 -4.98
C ILE A 314 7.35 -18.68 -6.40
N PHE A 315 8.46 -19.12 -7.02
CA PHE A 315 8.48 -19.43 -8.45
C PHE A 315 7.84 -20.77 -8.80
N GLU A 316 7.95 -21.78 -7.94
CA GLU A 316 7.49 -23.14 -8.21
C GLU A 316 6.12 -23.46 -7.60
N GLU A 317 5.71 -22.74 -6.54
CA GLU A 317 4.49 -23.08 -5.80
C GLU A 317 3.44 -21.95 -5.78
N ILE A 318 3.85 -20.67 -5.70
CA ILE A 318 2.90 -19.54 -5.69
C ILE A 318 2.55 -19.10 -7.12
N ILE A 319 3.55 -18.77 -7.94
CA ILE A 319 3.32 -18.24 -9.30
C ILE A 319 2.42 -19.16 -10.15
N PRO A 320 2.57 -20.50 -10.11
CA PRO A 320 1.68 -21.38 -10.88
C PRO A 320 0.19 -21.29 -10.49
N THR A 321 -0.15 -20.71 -9.35
CA THR A 321 -1.55 -20.55 -8.88
C THR A 321 -2.16 -19.19 -9.18
N LEU A 322 -1.53 -18.37 -10.03
CA LEU A 322 -1.95 -17.01 -10.32
C LEU A 322 -2.33 -16.84 -11.79
N ASP A 323 -3.35 -16.01 -12.05
CA ASP A 323 -4.00 -15.88 -13.35
C ASP A 323 -3.36 -14.89 -14.32
N LEU A 324 -2.38 -14.07 -13.84
CA LEU A 324 -1.67 -13.12 -14.70
C LEU A 324 -0.62 -13.82 -15.58
N PRO A 325 -0.18 -13.22 -16.69
CA PRO A 325 0.87 -13.75 -17.53
C PRO A 325 2.14 -14.08 -16.74
N LYS A 326 2.71 -15.26 -16.97
CA LYS A 326 3.85 -15.78 -16.20
C LYS A 326 5.04 -14.80 -16.15
N ASN A 327 5.36 -14.16 -17.27
CA ASN A 327 6.44 -13.18 -17.35
C ASN A 327 6.20 -11.96 -16.45
N GLU A 328 4.95 -11.49 -16.31
CA GLU A 328 4.59 -10.40 -15.40
C GLU A 328 4.69 -10.81 -13.93
N LEU A 329 4.29 -12.05 -13.62
CA LEU A 329 4.41 -12.61 -12.28
C LEU A 329 5.87 -12.79 -11.87
N GLU A 330 6.70 -13.33 -12.76
CA GLU A 330 8.13 -13.53 -12.55
C GLU A 330 8.88 -12.19 -12.39
N GLN A 331 8.51 -11.18 -13.21
CA GLN A 331 9.09 -9.84 -13.06
C GLN A 331 8.73 -9.25 -11.70
N PHE A 332 7.46 -9.29 -11.31
CA PHE A 332 7.03 -8.79 -10.00
C PHE A 332 7.70 -9.54 -8.83
N ALA A 333 7.90 -10.85 -8.97
CA ALA A 333 8.62 -11.66 -7.96
C ALA A 333 10.10 -11.23 -7.84
N ASN A 334 10.76 -10.94 -8.95
CA ASN A 334 12.13 -10.43 -8.96
C ASN A 334 12.22 -9.04 -8.30
N ASP A 335 11.26 -8.16 -8.59
CA ASP A 335 11.17 -6.85 -7.95
C ASP A 335 10.98 -6.98 -6.43
N VAL A 336 10.14 -7.91 -5.97
CA VAL A 336 9.94 -8.21 -4.54
C VAL A 336 11.23 -8.70 -3.90
N ILE A 337 11.96 -9.61 -4.55
CA ILE A 337 13.26 -10.11 -4.06
C ILE A 337 14.26 -8.95 -3.95
N GLU A 338 14.31 -8.07 -4.92
CA GLU A 338 15.20 -6.91 -4.89
C GLU A 338 14.85 -5.96 -3.73
N ARG A 339 13.56 -5.72 -3.49
CA ARG A 339 13.07 -4.94 -2.34
C ARG A 339 13.46 -5.57 -1.00
N PHE A 340 13.37 -6.89 -0.87
CA PHE A 340 13.76 -7.62 0.35
C PHE A 340 15.27 -7.55 0.61
N LYS A 341 16.08 -7.47 -0.44
CA LYS A 341 17.52 -7.26 -0.36
C LYS A 341 17.93 -5.81 -0.07
N ASN A 342 16.99 -4.86 0.00
CA ASN A 342 17.27 -3.45 0.19
C ASN A 342 18.03 -3.20 1.52
N PRO A 343 19.28 -2.71 1.46
CA PRO A 343 20.11 -2.53 2.66
C PRO A 343 19.73 -1.30 3.48
N PHE A 344 18.89 -0.43 2.95
CA PHE A 344 18.49 0.82 3.60
C PHE A 344 17.26 0.66 4.51
N ILE A 345 16.58 -0.48 4.45
CA ILE A 345 15.39 -0.76 5.25
C ILE A 345 15.70 -1.87 6.24
N LYS A 346 15.71 -1.53 7.53
CA LYS A 346 15.87 -2.52 8.60
C LYS A 346 14.50 -3.09 8.97
N HIS A 347 14.08 -4.11 8.23
CA HIS A 347 12.79 -4.76 8.42
C HIS A 347 12.94 -5.99 9.31
N TYR A 348 12.55 -5.89 10.58
CA TYR A 348 12.66 -6.98 11.55
C TYR A 348 11.63 -8.07 11.29
N LEU A 349 12.08 -9.34 11.33
CA LEU A 349 11.23 -10.52 11.13
C LEU A 349 10.07 -10.56 12.13
N LEU A 350 10.32 -10.26 13.40
CA LEU A 350 9.30 -10.27 14.45
C LEU A 350 8.22 -9.20 14.25
N SER A 351 8.52 -8.06 13.62
CA SER A 351 7.50 -7.06 13.30
C SER A 351 6.52 -7.56 12.21
N ILE A 352 7.01 -8.44 11.32
CA ILE A 352 6.18 -9.09 10.30
C ILE A 352 5.41 -10.27 10.88
N ALA A 353 6.00 -10.95 11.88
CA ALA A 353 5.47 -12.16 12.51
C ALA A 353 4.19 -11.94 13.36
N LEU A 354 3.81 -10.72 13.63
CA LEU A 354 2.58 -10.40 14.38
C LEU A 354 1.34 -10.97 13.68
N ASN A 355 0.44 -11.61 14.45
CA ASN A 355 -0.84 -12.14 13.96
C ASN A 355 -0.67 -13.09 12.75
N SER A 356 0.29 -14.03 12.82
CA SER A 356 0.68 -14.87 11.68
C SER A 356 -0.38 -15.88 11.28
N VAL A 357 -1.26 -16.32 12.18
CA VAL A 357 -2.37 -17.25 11.85
C VAL A 357 -3.30 -16.60 10.81
N SER A 358 -3.81 -15.41 11.10
CA SER A 358 -4.70 -14.68 10.19
C SER A 358 -4.01 -14.32 8.87
N LYS A 359 -2.72 -13.96 8.93
CA LYS A 359 -1.93 -13.66 7.73
C LYS A 359 -1.72 -14.90 6.87
N TYR A 360 -1.42 -16.07 7.46
CA TYR A 360 -1.27 -17.32 6.71
C TYR A 360 -2.55 -17.67 5.96
N LYS A 361 -3.71 -17.59 6.63
CA LYS A 361 -5.03 -17.82 6.05
C LYS A 361 -5.25 -17.08 4.74
N VAL A 362 -4.89 -15.79 4.69
CA VAL A 362 -5.20 -14.94 3.53
C VAL A 362 -4.07 -14.83 2.51
N ARG A 363 -2.81 -15.09 2.92
CA ARG A 363 -1.64 -14.83 2.09
C ARG A 363 -1.00 -16.09 1.49
N VAL A 364 -1.01 -17.21 2.22
CA VAL A 364 -0.31 -18.45 1.85
C VAL A 364 -1.28 -19.59 1.57
N LEU A 365 -2.22 -19.84 2.48
CA LEU A 365 -3.14 -20.97 2.39
C LEU A 365 -3.89 -21.05 1.06
N PRO A 366 -4.40 -19.95 0.48
CA PRO A 366 -5.06 -20.03 -0.80
C PRO A 366 -4.15 -20.55 -1.93
N SER A 367 -2.81 -20.26 -1.89
CA SER A 367 -1.86 -20.85 -2.85
C SER A 367 -1.66 -22.35 -2.59
N VAL A 368 -1.66 -22.79 -1.33
CA VAL A 368 -1.61 -24.23 -1.00
C VAL A 368 -2.79 -24.97 -1.63
N LEU A 369 -3.99 -24.47 -1.42
CA LEU A 369 -5.24 -25.10 -1.88
C LEU A 369 -5.35 -25.11 -3.40
N GLU A 370 -5.05 -23.99 -4.06
CA GLU A 370 -5.06 -23.88 -5.52
C GLU A 370 -3.99 -24.80 -6.13
N TYR A 371 -2.78 -24.85 -5.56
CA TYR A 371 -1.71 -25.74 -6.03
C TYR A 371 -2.12 -27.21 -5.96
N ILE A 372 -2.69 -27.65 -4.84
CA ILE A 372 -3.18 -29.03 -4.67
C ILE A 372 -4.26 -29.36 -5.71
N LYS A 373 -5.20 -28.43 -5.92
CA LYS A 373 -6.26 -28.59 -6.91
C LYS A 373 -5.73 -28.74 -8.34
N GLU A 374 -4.71 -27.95 -8.70
CA GLU A 374 -4.17 -27.94 -10.06
C GLU A 374 -3.15 -29.06 -10.32
N LYS A 375 -2.30 -29.36 -9.33
CA LYS A 375 -1.17 -30.26 -9.48
C LYS A 375 -1.42 -31.66 -8.89
N ASN A 376 -2.52 -31.83 -8.16
CA ASN A 376 -2.86 -33.08 -7.44
C ASN A 376 -1.73 -33.58 -6.52
N CYS A 377 -0.96 -32.65 -5.95
CA CYS A 377 0.09 -32.89 -4.96
C CYS A 377 0.26 -31.68 -4.05
N GLU A 378 0.83 -31.90 -2.86
CA GLU A 378 1.08 -30.83 -1.90
C GLU A 378 2.28 -29.96 -2.29
N PRO A 379 2.21 -28.60 -2.15
CA PRO A 379 3.35 -27.72 -2.32
C PRO A 379 4.28 -27.85 -1.11
N LYS A 380 5.47 -28.38 -1.33
CA LYS A 380 6.41 -28.79 -0.27
C LYS A 380 6.76 -27.65 0.69
N ARG A 381 7.10 -26.48 0.14
CA ARG A 381 7.62 -25.32 0.90
C ARG A 381 6.49 -24.55 1.59
N LEU A 382 5.34 -24.41 0.93
CA LEU A 382 4.19 -23.77 1.55
C LEU A 382 3.62 -24.60 2.69
N VAL A 383 3.57 -25.94 2.57
CA VAL A 383 3.15 -26.84 3.66
C VAL A 383 4.21 -26.86 4.78
N PHE A 384 5.51 -26.85 4.44
CA PHE A 384 6.56 -26.69 5.44
C PHE A 384 6.42 -25.37 6.22
N SER A 385 6.06 -24.28 5.56
CA SER A 385 5.85 -23.00 6.23
C SER A 385 4.69 -23.02 7.25
N LEU A 386 3.67 -23.87 7.05
CA LEU A 386 2.62 -24.12 8.05
C LEU A 386 3.17 -24.86 9.28
N ALA A 387 4.02 -25.84 9.07
CA ALA A 387 4.71 -26.51 10.18
C ALA A 387 5.63 -25.54 10.94
N ALA A 388 6.38 -24.70 10.24
CA ALA A 388 7.21 -23.67 10.84
C ALA A 388 6.38 -22.63 11.63
N LEU A 389 5.18 -22.29 11.16
CA LEU A 389 4.23 -21.43 11.89
C LEU A 389 3.81 -22.10 13.20
N ILE A 390 3.40 -23.36 13.18
CA ILE A 390 3.02 -24.09 14.40
C ILE A 390 4.22 -24.19 15.37
N ALA A 391 5.40 -24.48 14.87
CA ALA A 391 6.62 -24.52 15.69
C ALA A 391 6.93 -23.15 16.32
N PHE A 392 6.79 -22.06 15.57
CA PHE A 392 7.01 -20.70 16.05
C PHE A 392 6.06 -20.32 17.18
N TYR A 393 4.76 -20.66 17.08
CA TYR A 393 3.78 -20.38 18.14
C TYR A 393 4.01 -21.17 19.43
N ARG A 394 4.86 -22.17 19.41
CA ARG A 394 5.32 -22.93 20.60
C ARG A 394 6.52 -22.27 21.29
N THR A 395 7.04 -21.16 20.75
CA THR A 395 8.10 -20.34 21.35
C THR A 395 7.51 -19.13 22.08
N ASP A 396 8.36 -18.42 22.85
CA ASP A 396 7.98 -17.19 23.52
C ASP A 396 8.09 -15.93 22.60
N ALA A 397 8.55 -16.11 21.36
CA ALA A 397 8.67 -15.02 20.39
C ALA A 397 7.35 -14.70 19.65
N ALA A 398 6.39 -15.62 19.66
CA ALA A 398 5.10 -15.43 19.01
C ALA A 398 4.27 -14.34 19.72
N ASN A 399 3.55 -13.53 18.92
CA ASN A 399 2.68 -12.48 19.42
C ASN A 399 1.42 -12.38 18.56
N ASP A 400 0.28 -12.72 19.16
CA ASP A 400 -1.04 -12.74 18.56
C ASP A 400 -2.10 -12.51 19.65
N ASP A 401 -3.38 -12.58 19.33
CA ASP A 401 -4.46 -12.59 20.32
C ASP A 401 -4.24 -13.70 21.35
N LYS A 402 -4.57 -13.42 22.62
CA LYS A 402 -4.36 -14.36 23.72
C LYS A 402 -4.98 -15.74 23.48
N THR A 403 -6.19 -15.76 22.91
CA THR A 403 -6.91 -17.01 22.63
C THR A 403 -6.19 -17.82 21.56
N VAL A 404 -5.68 -17.14 20.51
CA VAL A 404 -4.87 -17.76 19.46
C VAL A 404 -3.57 -18.31 20.06
N MET A 405 -2.86 -17.50 20.84
CA MET A 405 -1.61 -17.91 21.49
C MET A 405 -1.77 -19.13 22.37
N GLU A 406 -2.78 -19.15 23.25
CA GLU A 406 -3.04 -20.27 24.14
C GLU A 406 -3.37 -21.55 23.37
N PHE A 407 -4.23 -21.44 22.38
CA PHE A 407 -4.63 -22.58 21.57
C PHE A 407 -3.46 -23.12 20.73
N MET A 408 -2.74 -22.28 20.00
CA MET A 408 -1.63 -22.71 19.14
C MET A 408 -0.46 -23.31 19.93
N LYS A 409 -0.26 -22.90 21.18
CA LYS A 409 0.81 -23.39 22.06
C LYS A 409 0.48 -24.77 22.64
N THR A 410 -0.79 -25.09 22.90
CA THR A 410 -1.19 -26.26 23.70
C THR A 410 -1.93 -27.34 22.93
N ALA A 411 -2.62 -26.99 21.85
CA ALA A 411 -3.43 -27.93 21.08
C ALA A 411 -2.58 -28.95 20.29
N SER A 412 -3.17 -30.10 20.00
CA SER A 412 -2.57 -31.07 19.08
C SER A 412 -2.49 -30.49 17.66
N VAL A 413 -1.57 -31.00 16.84
CA VAL A 413 -1.46 -30.58 15.44
C VAL A 413 -2.76 -30.85 14.68
N GLU A 414 -3.41 -31.95 14.98
CA GLU A 414 -4.69 -32.34 14.39
C GLU A 414 -5.78 -31.31 14.73
N ASP A 415 -5.91 -30.90 16.02
CA ASP A 415 -6.88 -29.89 16.45
C ASP A 415 -6.59 -28.51 15.84
N ILE A 416 -5.31 -28.15 15.71
CA ILE A 416 -4.92 -26.90 15.03
C ILE A 416 -5.38 -26.92 13.58
N LEU A 417 -5.11 -28.00 12.84
CA LEU A 417 -5.48 -28.09 11.42
C LEU A 417 -7.00 -28.16 11.20
N LYS A 418 -7.75 -28.74 12.13
CA LYS A 418 -9.23 -28.79 12.11
C LYS A 418 -9.90 -27.45 12.47
N LYS A 419 -9.15 -26.47 12.98
CA LYS A 419 -9.73 -25.20 13.48
C LYS A 419 -10.19 -24.31 12.33
N THR A 420 -11.38 -24.55 11.82
CA THR A 420 -11.95 -23.82 10.67
C THR A 420 -12.06 -22.32 10.87
N GLU A 421 -12.19 -21.82 12.11
CA GLU A 421 -12.16 -20.39 12.42
C GLU A 421 -10.84 -19.75 11.99
N TYR A 422 -9.71 -20.47 12.14
CA TYR A 422 -8.36 -19.95 11.80
C TYR A 422 -8.06 -20.07 10.31
N TRP A 423 -8.52 -21.12 9.66
CA TRP A 423 -8.13 -21.44 8.29
C TRP A 423 -9.25 -21.19 7.26
N GLY A 424 -10.51 -21.15 7.69
CA GLY A 424 -11.67 -21.05 6.81
C GLY A 424 -12.22 -22.43 6.41
N GLU A 425 -11.41 -23.48 6.55
CA GLU A 425 -11.77 -24.87 6.24
C GLU A 425 -10.98 -25.85 7.09
N ASP A 426 -11.29 -27.14 7.02
CA ASP A 426 -10.60 -28.22 7.70
C ASP A 426 -9.34 -28.62 6.89
N LEU A 427 -8.17 -28.43 7.47
CA LEU A 427 -6.88 -28.75 6.89
C LEU A 427 -6.30 -30.10 7.35
N SER A 428 -7.10 -30.97 7.99
CA SER A 428 -6.64 -32.26 8.53
C SER A 428 -6.04 -33.20 7.48
N PHE A 429 -6.35 -33.01 6.21
CA PHE A 429 -5.71 -33.74 5.10
C PHE A 429 -4.21 -33.46 4.98
N LEU A 430 -3.71 -32.33 5.49
CA LEU A 430 -2.28 -32.00 5.53
C LEU A 430 -1.56 -32.60 6.78
N LEU A 431 -2.30 -33.20 7.72
CA LEU A 431 -1.76 -33.68 8.98
C LEU A 431 -0.51 -34.57 8.81
N PRO A 432 -0.48 -35.59 7.91
CA PRO A 432 0.69 -36.45 7.78
C PRO A 432 1.96 -35.66 7.40
N THR A 433 1.83 -34.70 6.49
CA THR A 433 2.97 -33.91 5.99
C THR A 433 3.41 -32.88 7.02
N VAL A 434 2.45 -32.15 7.62
CA VAL A 434 2.74 -31.13 8.65
C VAL A 434 3.39 -31.78 9.87
N GLN A 435 2.87 -32.94 10.35
CA GLN A 435 3.45 -33.67 11.48
C GLN A 435 4.87 -34.10 11.18
N LYS A 436 5.11 -34.67 9.99
CA LYS A 436 6.46 -35.10 9.56
C LYS A 436 7.45 -33.91 9.58
N HIS A 437 7.03 -32.75 9.13
CA HIS A 437 7.87 -31.54 9.16
C HIS A 437 8.13 -31.04 10.58
N LEU A 438 7.13 -31.10 11.46
CA LEU A 438 7.29 -30.73 12.88
C LEU A 438 8.25 -31.69 13.60
N ASP A 439 8.10 -33.01 13.40
CA ASP A 439 8.98 -33.99 13.98
C ASP A 439 10.45 -33.80 13.52
N GLU A 440 10.64 -33.40 12.25
CA GLU A 440 11.96 -33.11 11.72
C GLU A 440 12.54 -31.80 12.32
N ILE A 441 11.70 -30.75 12.46
CA ILE A 441 12.11 -29.49 13.10
C ILE A 441 12.52 -29.75 14.56
N GLU A 442 11.74 -30.52 15.30
CA GLU A 442 12.00 -30.84 16.69
C GLU A 442 13.28 -31.66 16.87
N LYS A 443 13.47 -32.64 16.00
CA LYS A 443 14.60 -33.57 16.09
C LYS A 443 15.93 -32.99 15.62
N ASN A 444 15.93 -32.27 14.51
CA ASN A 444 17.13 -31.86 13.78
C ASN A 444 17.31 -30.34 13.66
N GLY A 445 16.33 -29.55 14.12
CA GLY A 445 16.29 -28.11 13.99
C GLY A 445 15.75 -27.64 12.62
N ILE A 446 15.29 -26.38 12.59
CA ILE A 446 14.61 -25.79 11.44
C ILE A 446 15.46 -25.79 10.17
N ARG A 447 16.78 -25.55 10.26
CA ARG A 447 17.66 -25.49 9.10
C ARG A 447 17.75 -26.82 8.38
N LYS A 448 18.01 -27.91 9.09
CA LYS A 448 18.06 -29.27 8.50
C LYS A 448 16.71 -29.72 7.96
N ALA A 449 15.63 -29.33 8.61
CA ALA A 449 14.29 -29.61 8.10
C ALA A 449 14.00 -28.82 6.80
N MET A 450 14.46 -27.58 6.70
CA MET A 450 14.34 -26.73 5.52
C MET A 450 15.17 -27.25 4.33
N GLU A 451 16.38 -27.75 4.56
CA GLU A 451 17.21 -28.37 3.52
C GLU A 451 16.45 -29.45 2.76
N LYS A 452 15.65 -30.27 3.44
CA LYS A 452 14.87 -31.37 2.84
C LYS A 452 13.72 -30.95 1.93
N VAL A 453 13.34 -29.67 1.97
CA VAL A 453 12.27 -29.13 1.11
C VAL A 453 12.81 -28.19 0.04
N VAL A 454 14.09 -27.80 0.14
CA VAL A 454 14.81 -27.00 -0.85
C VAL A 454 15.50 -27.91 -1.90
N ASP A 455 16.00 -29.05 -1.48
CA ASP A 455 16.55 -30.11 -2.36
C ASP A 455 15.42 -30.83 -3.13
#